data_38e0d14203738bbcf096214706f7b286
#
_entry.id   38e0d14203738bbcf096214706f7b286
#
_cell.length_a   1.000
_cell.length_b   1.000
_cell.length_c   1.000
_cell.angle_alpha   90.00
_cell.angle_beta   90.00
_cell.angle_gamma   90.00
#
_symmetry.space_group_name_H-M   'P 1'
#
loop_
_entity.id
_entity.type
_entity.pdbx_description
1 polymer ?
#
loop_
_entity_poly.entity_id
_entity_poly.type
_entity_poly.pdbx_seq_one_letter_code
_entity_poly.pdbx_strand_id
1 'polypeptide(L)'
;KKSIRNDIDVDGSKSNSKYITFFSLFTLIPSILISAFSLFLFSFALEKYFDKKITTAVNNSYELAKNYVEEVRNKIESDIILISFDINKSVNFLNNNPKNFKKFLTTQKIIRDVDEIHVINNDRELIFTTLEDRTRYVPPADRALKLVLTDDRPLKIINAFENKSAAIIKLSSFENSFLYVVKFLEKDISQYLTESQEALSFYYTVENKRTGIKISFIIIYLIVVSLLLFLSVTIAIRFS
;
A
#
# COMPACT_ATOMS: atom_id res chain seq x y z
N LYS A 1 -23.31 -4.00 -82.15
CA LYS A 1 -22.15 -4.66 -81.45
C LYS A 1 -21.68 -3.92 -80.20
N LYS A 2 -21.77 -2.57 -80.17
CA LYS A 2 -21.35 -1.75 -79.01
C LYS A 2 -22.35 -1.78 -77.85
N SER A 3 -23.64 -1.96 -78.12
CA SER A 3 -24.72 -1.99 -77.14
C SER A 3 -24.69 -3.26 -76.23
N ILE A 4 -24.44 -4.43 -76.82
CA ILE A 4 -24.45 -5.72 -76.12
C ILE A 4 -23.26 -5.82 -75.20
N ARG A 5 -22.11 -5.21 -75.48
CA ARG A 5 -20.93 -5.25 -74.66
C ARG A 5 -21.06 -4.40 -73.38
N ASN A 6 -21.83 -3.32 -73.44
CA ASN A 6 -22.09 -2.46 -72.28
C ASN A 6 -23.10 -3.12 -71.30
N ASP A 7 -24.06 -3.89 -71.81
CA ASP A 7 -25.03 -4.59 -70.92
C ASP A 7 -24.40 -5.78 -70.14
N ILE A 8 -23.45 -6.48 -70.72
CA ILE A 8 -22.74 -7.56 -70.12
C ILE A 8 -21.81 -7.06 -68.97
N ASP A 9 -21.12 -5.94 -69.23
CA ASP A 9 -20.23 -5.32 -68.20
C ASP A 9 -21.04 -4.73 -67.04
N VAL A 10 -22.25 -4.24 -67.25
CA VAL A 10 -23.13 -3.70 -66.20
C VAL A 10 -23.72 -4.81 -65.34
N ASP A 11 -24.09 -5.98 -65.89
CA ASP A 11 -24.62 -7.10 -65.15
C ASP A 11 -23.52 -7.81 -64.32
N GLY A 12 -22.33 -7.94 -64.87
CA GLY A 12 -21.17 -8.44 -64.14
C GLY A 12 -20.77 -7.56 -62.95
N SER A 13 -20.79 -6.23 -63.15
CA SER A 13 -20.52 -5.26 -62.08
C SER A 13 -21.55 -5.32 -60.94
N LYS A 14 -22.83 -5.48 -61.25
CA LYS A 14 -23.91 -5.60 -60.26
C LYS A 14 -23.82 -6.91 -59.50
N SER A 15 -23.47 -8.02 -60.14
CA SER A 15 -23.27 -9.31 -59.48
C SER A 15 -22.09 -9.24 -58.50
N ASN A 16 -20.98 -8.68 -58.90
CA ASN A 16 -19.78 -8.48 -58.09
C ASN A 16 -20.06 -7.63 -56.83
N SER A 17 -20.79 -6.56 -56.96
CA SER A 17 -21.19 -5.70 -55.85
C SER A 17 -22.06 -6.45 -54.83
N LYS A 18 -22.95 -7.33 -55.26
CA LYS A 18 -23.78 -8.15 -54.37
C LYS A 18 -22.96 -9.15 -53.55
N TYR A 19 -21.97 -9.79 -54.14
CA TYR A 19 -21.06 -10.73 -53.44
C TYR A 19 -20.19 -10.00 -52.43
N ILE A 20 -19.64 -8.85 -52.76
CA ILE A 20 -18.84 -8.05 -51.84
C ILE A 20 -19.69 -7.61 -50.67
N THR A 21 -20.90 -7.12 -50.88
CA THR A 21 -21.83 -6.69 -49.84
C THR A 21 -22.22 -7.85 -48.92
N PHE A 22 -22.55 -9.01 -49.49
CA PHE A 22 -22.93 -10.20 -48.73
C PHE A 22 -21.78 -10.69 -47.85
N PHE A 23 -20.56 -10.81 -48.39
CA PHE A 23 -19.37 -11.25 -47.64
C PHE A 23 -18.99 -10.28 -46.55
N SER A 24 -19.06 -8.97 -46.85
CA SER A 24 -18.81 -7.93 -45.84
C SER A 24 -19.83 -7.98 -44.72
N LEU A 25 -21.11 -8.15 -45.02
CA LEU A 25 -22.16 -8.27 -44.01
C LEU A 25 -22.01 -9.53 -43.16
N PHE A 26 -21.66 -10.65 -43.78
CA PHE A 26 -21.45 -11.92 -43.11
C PHE A 26 -20.26 -11.91 -42.12
N THR A 27 -19.25 -11.10 -42.44
CA THR A 27 -18.08 -10.92 -41.52
C THR A 27 -18.36 -9.84 -40.45
N LEU A 28 -19.07 -8.78 -40.83
CA LEU A 28 -19.32 -7.65 -39.94
C LEU A 28 -20.26 -7.96 -38.79
N ILE A 29 -21.33 -8.72 -39.03
CA ILE A 29 -22.31 -9.05 -37.99
C ILE A 29 -21.68 -9.86 -36.85
N PRO A 30 -20.97 -10.98 -37.09
CA PRO A 30 -20.29 -11.71 -36.02
C PRO A 30 -19.22 -10.88 -35.31
N SER A 31 -18.47 -10.05 -36.05
CA SER A 31 -17.42 -9.20 -35.45
C SER A 31 -18.01 -8.18 -34.47
N ILE A 32 -19.13 -7.54 -34.84
CA ILE A 32 -19.83 -6.61 -33.92
C ILE A 32 -20.38 -7.35 -32.71
N LEU A 33 -20.98 -8.51 -32.88
CA LEU A 33 -21.53 -9.30 -31.78
C LEU A 33 -20.43 -9.72 -30.79
N ILE A 34 -19.30 -10.22 -31.30
CA ILE A 34 -18.15 -10.61 -30.46
C ILE A 34 -17.60 -9.39 -29.72
N SER A 35 -17.44 -8.25 -30.42
CA SER A 35 -16.95 -7.02 -29.82
C SER A 35 -17.89 -6.50 -28.72
N ALA A 36 -19.20 -6.48 -28.98
CA ALA A 36 -20.21 -6.07 -28.01
C ALA A 36 -20.21 -6.98 -26.77
N PHE A 37 -20.15 -8.30 -26.98
CA PHE A 37 -20.09 -9.29 -25.91
C PHE A 37 -18.81 -9.17 -25.08
N SER A 38 -17.66 -8.98 -25.74
CA SER A 38 -16.38 -8.79 -25.04
C SER A 38 -16.36 -7.52 -24.22
N LEU A 39 -16.92 -6.41 -24.73
CA LEU A 39 -17.06 -5.15 -23.98
C LEU A 39 -18.01 -5.31 -22.77
N PHE A 40 -19.09 -6.06 -22.96
CA PHE A 40 -20.01 -6.38 -21.87
C PHE A 40 -19.31 -7.19 -20.76
N LEU A 41 -18.63 -8.30 -21.13
CA LEU A 41 -17.87 -9.11 -20.18
C LEU A 41 -16.79 -8.32 -19.47
N PHE A 42 -16.06 -7.51 -20.19
CA PHE A 42 -15.01 -6.66 -19.61
C PHE A 42 -15.60 -5.63 -18.63
N SER A 43 -16.69 -4.97 -19.00
CA SER A 43 -17.39 -4.03 -18.11
C SER A 43 -17.91 -4.72 -16.83
N PHE A 44 -18.49 -5.91 -16.99
CA PHE A 44 -18.97 -6.72 -15.88
C PHE A 44 -17.83 -7.17 -14.97
N ALA A 45 -16.72 -7.64 -15.54
CA ALA A 45 -15.54 -8.04 -14.77
C ALA A 45 -14.94 -6.88 -13.98
N LEU A 46 -14.81 -5.70 -14.60
CA LEU A 46 -14.36 -4.49 -13.91
C LEU A 46 -15.29 -4.11 -12.76
N GLU A 47 -16.61 -4.13 -12.99
CA GLU A 47 -17.58 -3.78 -11.97
C GLU A 47 -17.54 -4.76 -10.79
N LYS A 48 -17.40 -6.06 -11.06
CA LYS A 48 -17.28 -7.10 -10.05
C LYS A 48 -15.98 -7.00 -9.27
N TYR A 49 -14.86 -6.73 -9.95
CA TYR A 49 -13.54 -6.58 -9.33
C TYR A 49 -13.45 -5.34 -8.44
N PHE A 50 -14.09 -4.24 -8.86
CA PHE A 50 -14.17 -2.99 -8.10
C PHE A 50 -15.45 -2.89 -7.26
N ASP A 51 -15.95 -4.02 -6.76
CA ASP A 51 -17.10 -4.03 -5.86
C ASP A 51 -16.76 -3.20 -4.61
N LYS A 52 -17.65 -2.27 -4.28
CA LYS A 52 -17.57 -1.41 -3.10
C LYS A 52 -17.27 -2.18 -1.82
N LYS A 53 -17.73 -3.43 -1.71
CA LYS A 53 -17.49 -4.29 -0.55
C LYS A 53 -16.01 -4.63 -0.39
N ILE A 54 -15.31 -4.97 -1.48
CA ILE A 54 -13.88 -5.30 -1.47
C ILE A 54 -13.09 -4.06 -1.07
N THR A 55 -13.39 -2.92 -1.68
CA THR A 55 -12.73 -1.64 -1.35
C THR A 55 -12.95 -1.25 0.09
N THR A 56 -14.18 -1.38 0.58
CA THR A 56 -14.50 -1.09 1.98
C THR A 56 -13.75 -2.03 2.92
N ALA A 57 -13.64 -3.32 2.59
CA ALA A 57 -12.89 -4.29 3.40
C ALA A 57 -11.40 -3.94 3.47
N VAL A 58 -10.76 -3.65 2.33
CA VAL A 58 -9.34 -3.27 2.28
C VAL A 58 -9.10 -1.95 3.02
N ASN A 59 -9.96 -0.95 2.82
CA ASN A 59 -9.85 0.33 3.52
C ASN A 59 -10.02 0.17 5.04
N ASN A 60 -11.00 -0.60 5.48
CA ASN A 60 -11.21 -0.86 6.92
C ASN A 60 -10.01 -1.61 7.52
N SER A 61 -9.43 -2.53 6.77
CA SER A 61 -8.25 -3.27 7.20
C SER A 61 -7.02 -2.35 7.35
N TYR A 62 -6.82 -1.43 6.41
CA TYR A 62 -5.78 -0.41 6.47
C TYR A 62 -5.97 0.52 7.69
N GLU A 63 -7.20 1.05 7.87
CA GLU A 63 -7.52 1.92 9.01
C GLU A 63 -7.36 1.19 10.35
N LEU A 64 -7.72 -0.09 10.43
CA LEU A 64 -7.52 -0.91 11.63
C LEU A 64 -6.04 -1.04 11.98
N ALA A 65 -5.20 -1.38 11.00
CA ALA A 65 -3.76 -1.51 11.21
C ALA A 65 -3.11 -0.18 11.58
N LYS A 66 -3.54 0.91 10.95
CA LYS A 66 -3.09 2.27 11.27
C LYS A 66 -3.48 2.66 12.70
N ASN A 67 -4.71 2.39 13.11
CA ASN A 67 -5.19 2.68 14.46
C ASN A 67 -4.42 1.85 15.50
N TYR A 68 -4.10 0.60 15.22
CA TYR A 68 -3.26 -0.23 16.08
C TYR A 68 -1.87 0.41 16.30
N VAL A 69 -1.22 0.88 15.22
CA VAL A 69 0.08 1.55 15.34
C VAL A 69 -0.02 2.83 16.16
N GLU A 70 -1.07 3.63 15.97
CA GLU A 70 -1.29 4.85 16.76
C GLU A 70 -1.62 4.53 18.23
N GLU A 71 -2.35 3.47 18.51
CA GLU A 71 -2.61 3.01 19.88
C GLU A 71 -1.32 2.61 20.60
N VAL A 72 -0.48 1.77 19.97
CA VAL A 72 0.83 1.41 20.51
C VAL A 72 1.70 2.64 20.74
N ARG A 73 1.68 3.59 19.80
CA ARG A 73 2.39 4.85 19.92
C ARG A 73 1.94 5.69 21.11
N ASN A 74 0.65 5.83 21.31
CA ASN A 74 0.10 6.60 22.42
C ASN A 74 0.34 5.92 23.75
N LYS A 75 0.25 4.57 23.78
CA LYS A 75 0.56 3.77 24.95
C LYS A 75 2.01 3.95 25.40
N ILE A 76 2.98 3.83 24.48
CA ILE A 76 4.40 3.96 24.82
C ILE A 76 4.76 5.38 25.31
N GLU A 77 4.08 6.41 24.83
CA GLU A 77 4.23 7.78 25.33
C GLU A 77 3.77 7.88 26.80
N SER A 78 2.60 7.33 27.10
CA SER A 78 2.09 7.30 28.48
C SER A 78 2.99 6.47 29.40
N ASP A 79 3.44 5.32 28.92
CA ASP A 79 4.29 4.43 29.70
C ASP A 79 5.65 5.03 30.03
N ILE A 80 6.30 5.71 29.06
CA ILE A 80 7.61 6.33 29.31
C ILE A 80 7.52 7.47 30.32
N ILE A 81 6.42 8.26 30.31
CA ILE A 81 6.18 9.30 31.31
C ILE A 81 6.09 8.68 32.71
N LEU A 82 5.32 7.62 32.85
CA LEU A 82 5.11 6.94 34.13
C LEU A 82 6.40 6.28 34.62
N ILE A 83 7.15 5.60 33.74
CA ILE A 83 8.45 5.02 34.08
C ILE A 83 9.44 6.11 34.51
N SER A 84 9.50 7.22 33.78
CA SER A 84 10.34 8.36 34.12
C SER A 84 9.98 8.95 35.49
N PHE A 85 8.70 9.11 35.78
CA PHE A 85 8.22 9.58 37.08
C PHE A 85 8.65 8.64 38.19
N ASP A 86 8.45 7.32 38.02
CA ASP A 86 8.81 6.31 39.01
C ASP A 86 10.34 6.26 39.26
N ILE A 87 11.15 6.41 38.20
CA ILE A 87 12.62 6.49 38.27
C ILE A 87 13.02 7.74 39.06
N ASN A 88 12.49 8.91 38.71
CA ASN A 88 12.83 10.18 39.36
C ASN A 88 12.42 10.20 40.83
N LYS A 89 11.28 9.60 41.20
CA LYS A 89 10.84 9.47 42.59
C LYS A 89 11.73 8.55 43.40
N SER A 90 12.31 7.54 42.79
CA SER A 90 13.12 6.51 43.46
C SER A 90 14.63 6.75 43.35
N VAL A 91 15.08 7.92 42.88
CA VAL A 91 16.47 8.22 42.54
C VAL A 91 17.46 7.91 43.66
N ASN A 92 17.14 8.30 44.92
CA ASN A 92 18.01 8.06 46.09
C ASN A 92 18.23 6.58 46.40
N PHE A 93 17.23 5.74 46.15
CA PHE A 93 17.32 4.29 46.32
C PHE A 93 18.05 3.62 45.17
N LEU A 94 17.83 4.12 43.94
CA LEU A 94 18.35 3.52 42.72
C LEU A 94 19.83 3.83 42.51
N ASN A 95 20.28 5.07 42.81
CA ASN A 95 21.67 5.49 42.63
C ASN A 95 22.66 4.69 43.51
N ASN A 96 22.23 4.26 44.67
CA ASN A 96 23.09 3.54 45.59
C ASN A 96 23.20 2.04 45.30
N ASN A 97 22.40 1.50 44.39
CA ASN A 97 22.40 0.07 44.10
C ASN A 97 22.06 -0.27 42.65
N PRO A 98 23.08 -0.42 41.77
CA PRO A 98 22.90 -0.72 40.35
C PRO A 98 22.09 -2.01 40.04
N LYS A 99 22.20 -3.03 40.91
CA LYS A 99 21.44 -4.28 40.75
C LYS A 99 19.94 -4.04 40.95
N ASN A 100 19.59 -3.23 41.95
CA ASN A 100 18.20 -2.88 42.22
C ASN A 100 17.64 -2.01 41.06
N PHE A 101 18.45 -1.15 40.47
CA PHE A 101 18.04 -0.35 39.32
C PHE A 101 17.68 -1.24 38.13
N LYS A 102 18.53 -2.22 37.79
CA LYS A 102 18.22 -3.18 36.69
C LYS A 102 16.94 -3.99 37.01
N LYS A 103 16.79 -4.45 38.24
CA LYS A 103 15.57 -5.19 38.68
C LYS A 103 14.33 -4.31 38.57
N PHE A 104 14.43 -3.05 38.96
CA PHE A 104 13.35 -2.08 38.86
C PHE A 104 12.93 -1.87 37.37
N LEU A 105 13.88 -1.62 36.47
CA LEU A 105 13.58 -1.50 35.02
C LEU A 105 12.93 -2.77 34.46
N THR A 106 13.40 -3.94 34.86
CA THR A 106 12.81 -5.23 34.46
C THR A 106 11.36 -5.36 34.94
N THR A 107 11.08 -4.93 36.16
CA THR A 107 9.71 -4.89 36.70
C THR A 107 8.82 -3.92 35.91
N GLN A 108 9.31 -2.71 35.61
CA GLN A 108 8.58 -1.76 34.79
C GLN A 108 8.32 -2.29 33.38
N LYS A 109 9.28 -2.98 32.77
CA LYS A 109 9.13 -3.66 31.50
C LYS A 109 7.92 -4.61 31.50
N ILE A 110 7.79 -5.42 32.52
CA ILE A 110 6.72 -6.42 32.66
C ILE A 110 5.37 -5.73 32.92
N ILE A 111 5.31 -4.79 33.87
CA ILE A 111 4.06 -4.09 34.24
C ILE A 111 3.50 -3.29 33.07
N ARG A 112 4.36 -2.65 32.26
CA ARG A 112 3.97 -1.79 31.14
C ARG A 112 3.84 -2.54 29.81
N ASP A 113 4.19 -3.83 29.80
CA ASP A 113 4.19 -4.65 28.60
C ASP A 113 4.99 -3.99 27.46
N VAL A 114 6.20 -3.51 27.77
CA VAL A 114 7.16 -3.00 26.78
C VAL A 114 8.28 -4.01 26.58
N ASP A 115 8.95 -3.95 25.43
CA ASP A 115 9.93 -5.00 25.08
C ASP A 115 11.34 -4.66 25.57
N GLU A 116 11.72 -3.38 25.53
CA GLU A 116 13.03 -2.94 25.99
C GLU A 116 12.94 -1.61 26.74
N ILE A 117 13.71 -1.47 27.82
CA ILE A 117 13.91 -0.22 28.54
C ILE A 117 15.40 0.02 28.68
N HIS A 118 15.84 1.19 28.27
CA HIS A 118 17.23 1.61 28.32
C HIS A 118 17.36 2.95 29.03
N VAL A 119 18.43 3.11 29.80
CA VAL A 119 18.92 4.42 30.21
C VAL A 119 20.22 4.66 29.46
N ILE A 120 20.28 5.77 28.73
CA ILE A 120 21.40 6.14 27.85
C ILE A 120 21.95 7.52 28.20
N ASN A 121 23.21 7.74 27.83
CA ASN A 121 23.85 9.06 27.95
C ASN A 121 23.65 9.92 26.70
N ASN A 122 24.24 11.13 26.68
CA ASN A 122 24.23 12.04 25.54
C ASN A 122 24.85 11.44 24.26
N ASP A 123 25.78 10.48 24.41
CA ASP A 123 26.44 9.83 23.30
C ASP A 123 25.66 8.57 22.84
N ARG A 124 24.47 8.36 23.40
CA ARG A 124 23.59 7.22 23.14
C ARG A 124 24.14 5.88 23.63
N GLU A 125 25.14 5.90 24.50
CA GLU A 125 25.68 4.71 25.10
C GLU A 125 24.80 4.21 26.25
N LEU A 126 24.77 2.90 26.45
CA LEU A 126 24.00 2.25 27.49
C LEU A 126 24.59 2.47 28.88
N ILE A 127 23.83 3.13 29.76
CA ILE A 127 24.08 3.14 31.19
C ILE A 127 23.42 1.90 31.81
N PHE A 128 22.10 1.75 31.62
CA PHE A 128 21.32 0.57 32.03
C PHE A 128 20.44 0.05 30.92
N THR A 129 20.17 -1.25 30.95
CA THR A 129 19.29 -1.90 29.97
C THR A 129 18.62 -3.13 30.56
N THR A 130 17.40 -3.41 30.08
CA THR A 130 16.68 -4.65 30.35
C THR A 130 17.09 -5.80 29.41
N LEU A 131 17.89 -5.52 28.39
CA LEU A 131 18.44 -6.57 27.53
C LEU A 131 19.39 -7.47 28.32
N GLU A 132 19.32 -8.77 28.07
CA GLU A 132 20.30 -9.73 28.56
C GLU A 132 21.60 -9.60 27.78
N ASP A 133 21.49 -9.53 26.46
CA ASP A 133 22.61 -9.33 25.54
C ASP A 133 22.68 -7.87 25.07
N ARG A 134 23.68 -7.14 25.57
CA ARG A 134 23.90 -5.73 25.27
C ARG A 134 24.28 -5.48 23.80
N THR A 135 24.75 -6.48 23.07
CA THR A 135 25.12 -6.35 21.66
C THR A 135 23.93 -6.14 20.75
N ARG A 136 22.73 -6.50 21.22
CA ARG A 136 21.45 -6.30 20.50
C ARG A 136 20.89 -4.89 20.62
N TYR A 137 21.53 -4.04 21.40
CA TYR A 137 21.06 -2.66 21.55
C TYR A 137 21.20 -1.87 20.25
N VAL A 138 20.13 -1.22 19.84
CA VAL A 138 20.11 -0.29 18.71
C VAL A 138 19.84 1.11 19.25
N PRO A 139 20.82 2.01 19.15
CA PRO A 139 20.67 3.37 19.66
C PRO A 139 19.61 4.16 18.87
N PRO A 140 18.92 5.11 19.52
CA PRO A 140 18.04 6.03 18.80
C PRO A 140 18.84 6.91 17.83
N ALA A 141 18.17 7.44 16.80
CA ALA A 141 18.82 8.36 15.87
C ALA A 141 19.31 9.64 16.57
N ASP A 142 20.45 10.19 16.14
CA ASP A 142 21.00 11.46 16.66
C ASP A 142 19.98 12.59 16.69
N ARG A 143 19.20 12.70 15.63
CA ARG A 143 18.16 13.72 15.51
C ARG A 143 17.10 13.60 16.61
N ALA A 144 16.77 12.38 17.01
CA ALA A 144 15.77 12.14 18.07
C ALA A 144 16.28 12.66 19.43
N LEU A 145 17.54 12.38 19.76
CA LEU A 145 18.13 12.87 21.00
C LEU A 145 18.22 14.40 21.04
N LYS A 146 18.64 15.03 19.94
CA LYS A 146 18.70 16.49 19.82
C LYS A 146 17.34 17.16 20.02
N LEU A 147 16.27 16.56 19.52
CA LEU A 147 14.91 17.07 19.69
C LEU A 147 14.45 17.00 21.16
N VAL A 148 14.80 15.92 21.87
CA VAL A 148 14.44 15.76 23.30
C VAL A 148 15.23 16.72 24.18
N LEU A 149 16.42 17.14 23.77
CA LEU A 149 17.20 18.17 24.50
C LEU A 149 16.56 19.56 24.45
N THR A 150 15.75 19.83 23.43
CA THR A 150 15.08 21.13 23.24
C THR A 150 13.64 21.15 23.75
N ASP A 151 13.04 19.98 24.05
CA ASP A 151 11.66 19.86 24.52
C ASP A 151 11.58 18.80 25.63
N ASP A 152 10.97 19.16 26.75
CA ASP A 152 10.78 18.24 27.90
C ASP A 152 9.72 17.17 27.66
N ARG A 153 9.00 17.23 26.54
CA ARG A 153 8.00 16.21 26.19
C ARG A 153 8.66 14.97 25.60
N PRO A 154 8.07 13.77 25.82
CA PRO A 154 8.58 12.55 25.20
C PRO A 154 8.48 12.64 23.69
N LEU A 155 9.57 12.30 23.01
CA LEU A 155 9.59 12.15 21.56
C LEU A 155 9.16 10.73 21.20
N LYS A 156 8.15 10.62 20.36
CA LYS A 156 7.69 9.36 19.79
C LYS A 156 8.47 9.06 18.51
N ILE A 157 9.07 7.89 18.44
CA ILE A 157 9.79 7.40 17.26
C ILE A 157 9.04 6.17 16.75
N ILE A 158 8.53 6.23 15.52
CA ILE A 158 8.00 5.07 14.83
C ILE A 158 8.97 4.72 13.73
N ASN A 159 9.48 3.49 13.75
CA ASN A 159 10.20 2.94 12.63
C ASN A 159 9.38 1.82 12.01
N ALA A 160 8.59 2.15 10.99
CA ALA A 160 7.74 1.19 10.28
C ALA A 160 8.56 0.07 9.61
N PHE A 161 9.80 0.36 9.20
CA PHE A 161 10.68 -0.64 8.59
C PHE A 161 11.25 -1.65 9.58
N GLU A 162 11.33 -1.29 10.87
CA GLU A 162 11.85 -2.16 11.92
C GLU A 162 10.75 -2.78 12.78
N ASN A 163 9.48 -2.63 12.41
CA ASN A 163 8.33 -3.08 13.19
C ASN A 163 8.42 -2.67 14.67
N LYS A 164 8.86 -1.44 14.92
CA LYS A 164 9.04 -0.97 16.28
C LYS A 164 8.49 0.44 16.49
N SER A 165 7.91 0.66 17.66
CA SER A 165 7.60 1.97 18.21
C SER A 165 8.52 2.23 19.39
N ALA A 166 9.01 3.45 19.51
CA ALA A 166 9.89 3.82 20.60
C ALA A 166 9.58 5.22 21.11
N ALA A 167 9.89 5.47 22.37
CA ALA A 167 9.84 6.79 22.97
C ALA A 167 11.14 7.09 23.72
N ILE A 168 11.50 8.38 23.76
CA ILE A 168 12.67 8.87 24.50
C ILE A 168 12.28 10.11 25.27
N ILE A 169 12.75 10.22 26.53
CA ILE A 169 12.53 11.35 27.41
C ILE A 169 13.79 11.61 28.25
N LYS A 170 14.06 12.87 28.58
CA LYS A 170 15.13 13.23 29.50
C LYS A 170 14.75 12.87 30.94
N LEU A 171 15.67 12.30 31.70
CA LEU A 171 15.52 12.05 33.14
C LEU A 171 15.98 13.26 33.91
N SER A 172 15.07 13.89 34.67
CA SER A 172 15.36 15.11 35.43
C SER A 172 16.25 14.88 36.65
N SER A 173 16.21 13.69 37.24
CA SER A 173 17.00 13.36 38.44
C SER A 173 18.35 12.69 38.14
N PHE A 174 18.70 12.51 36.87
CA PHE A 174 19.97 11.94 36.43
C PHE A 174 20.63 12.87 35.42
N GLU A 175 21.82 13.36 35.72
CA GLU A 175 22.54 14.25 34.81
C GLU A 175 22.85 13.54 33.47
N ASN A 176 22.61 14.23 32.39
CA ASN A 176 22.90 13.76 31.02
C ASN A 176 22.37 12.36 30.68
N SER A 177 21.21 12.01 31.26
CA SER A 177 20.63 10.69 31.06
C SER A 177 19.24 10.78 30.45
N PHE A 178 18.96 9.82 29.57
CA PHE A 178 17.68 9.70 28.87
C PHE A 178 17.11 8.29 29.09
N LEU A 179 15.81 8.25 29.28
CA LEU A 179 15.05 7.01 29.23
C LEU A 179 14.65 6.76 27.77
N TYR A 180 14.94 5.58 27.27
CA TYR A 180 14.58 5.12 25.94
C TYR A 180 13.82 3.80 26.06
N VAL A 181 12.56 3.79 25.63
CA VAL A 181 11.65 2.65 25.72
C VAL A 181 11.25 2.20 24.34
N VAL A 182 11.26 0.88 24.13
CA VAL A 182 10.94 0.24 22.83
C VAL A 182 9.82 -0.76 23.02
N LYS A 183 8.85 -0.72 22.12
CA LYS A 183 7.81 -1.73 21.92
C LYS A 183 7.89 -2.22 20.48
N PHE A 184 8.01 -3.52 20.29
CA PHE A 184 7.90 -4.11 18.96
C PHE A 184 6.43 -4.19 18.56
N LEU A 185 6.15 -3.84 17.33
CA LEU A 185 4.85 -4.09 16.73
C LEU A 185 4.69 -5.58 16.45
N GLU A 186 3.46 -6.06 16.37
CA GLU A 186 3.21 -7.44 15.94
C GLU A 186 3.87 -7.69 14.58
N LYS A 187 4.38 -8.92 14.42
CA LYS A 187 4.97 -9.36 13.16
C LYS A 187 4.00 -9.04 12.02
N ASP A 188 4.53 -8.51 10.97
CA ASP A 188 3.84 -8.26 9.71
C ASP A 188 2.92 -7.02 9.67
N ILE A 189 2.74 -6.26 10.75
CA ILE A 189 1.90 -5.04 10.72
C ILE A 189 2.45 -4.01 9.73
N SER A 190 3.76 -3.82 9.64
CA SER A 190 4.36 -2.90 8.66
C SER A 190 4.18 -3.40 7.23
N GLN A 191 4.35 -4.70 6.99
CA GLN A 191 4.10 -5.32 5.70
C GLN A 191 2.63 -5.19 5.33
N TYR A 192 1.73 -5.51 6.26
CA TYR A 192 0.29 -5.41 6.06
C TYR A 192 -0.18 -3.99 5.75
N LEU A 193 0.38 -2.97 6.44
CA LEU A 193 0.11 -1.57 6.15
C LEU A 193 0.58 -1.19 4.74
N THR A 194 1.79 -1.61 4.35
CA THR A 194 2.35 -1.34 3.03
C THR A 194 1.50 -1.99 1.93
N GLU A 195 1.22 -3.27 2.06
CA GLU A 195 0.40 -4.02 1.09
C GLU A 195 -1.03 -3.45 0.97
N SER A 196 -1.65 -3.09 2.09
CA SER A 196 -2.98 -2.47 2.09
C SER A 196 -2.97 -1.09 1.44
N GLN A 197 -1.94 -0.29 1.69
CA GLN A 197 -1.77 1.03 1.07
C GLN A 197 -1.53 0.92 -0.44
N GLU A 198 -0.70 -0.03 -0.88
CA GLU A 198 -0.48 -0.32 -2.30
C GLU A 198 -1.76 -0.78 -2.99
N ALA A 199 -2.51 -1.70 -2.36
CA ALA A 199 -3.80 -2.16 -2.86
C ALA A 199 -4.82 -1.03 -3.00
N LEU A 200 -4.91 -0.13 -2.01
CA LEU A 200 -5.77 1.05 -2.08
C LEU A 200 -5.34 2.02 -3.18
N SER A 201 -4.03 2.31 -3.28
CA SER A 201 -3.51 3.22 -4.31
C SER A 201 -3.74 2.67 -5.72
N PHE A 202 -3.54 1.37 -5.91
CA PHE A 202 -3.85 0.68 -7.16
C PHE A 202 -5.34 0.76 -7.48
N TYR A 203 -6.20 0.47 -6.51
CA TYR A 203 -7.65 0.57 -6.67
C TYR A 203 -8.07 1.96 -7.14
N TYR A 204 -7.68 3.03 -6.44
CA TYR A 204 -8.03 4.40 -6.81
C TYR A 204 -7.45 4.80 -8.17
N THR A 205 -6.25 4.34 -8.51
CA THR A 205 -5.63 4.60 -9.81
C THR A 205 -6.45 3.98 -10.94
N VAL A 206 -6.89 2.74 -10.79
CA VAL A 206 -7.69 2.05 -11.81
C VAL A 206 -9.10 2.61 -11.87
N GLU A 207 -9.73 2.90 -10.73
CA GLU A 207 -11.06 3.51 -10.70
C GLU A 207 -11.08 4.87 -11.41
N ASN A 208 -10.10 5.73 -11.15
CA ASN A 208 -9.95 7.01 -11.82
C ASN A 208 -9.69 6.86 -13.33
N LYS A 209 -9.04 5.78 -13.76
CA LYS A 209 -8.77 5.49 -15.18
C LYS A 209 -9.83 4.62 -15.84
N ARG A 210 -10.86 4.17 -15.11
CA ARG A 210 -11.87 3.23 -15.58
C ARG A 210 -12.50 3.63 -16.92
N THR A 211 -12.88 4.91 -17.05
CA THR A 211 -13.46 5.43 -18.30
C THR A 211 -12.45 5.41 -19.44
N GLY A 212 -11.20 5.83 -19.17
CA GLY A 212 -10.13 5.79 -20.18
C GLY A 212 -9.82 4.39 -20.68
N ILE A 213 -9.81 3.41 -19.77
CA ILE A 213 -9.59 1.99 -20.10
C ILE A 213 -10.74 1.49 -21.01
N LYS A 214 -12.01 1.79 -20.67
CA LYS A 214 -13.16 1.43 -21.52
C LYS A 214 -13.05 2.04 -22.93
N ILE A 215 -12.69 3.31 -23.03
CA ILE A 215 -12.50 3.99 -24.31
C ILE A 215 -11.36 3.33 -25.10
N SER A 216 -10.24 3.00 -24.48
CA SER A 216 -9.13 2.32 -25.15
C SER A 216 -9.55 0.96 -25.72
N PHE A 217 -10.34 0.17 -24.99
CA PHE A 217 -10.88 -1.08 -25.48
C PHE A 217 -11.80 -0.88 -26.69
N ILE A 218 -12.70 0.11 -26.66
CA ILE A 218 -13.58 0.44 -27.78
C ILE A 218 -12.76 0.77 -29.03
N ILE A 219 -11.71 1.58 -28.89
CA ILE A 219 -10.82 1.93 -29.99
C ILE A 219 -10.11 0.70 -30.57
N ILE A 220 -9.57 -0.18 -29.72
CA ILE A 220 -8.91 -1.41 -30.13
C ILE A 220 -9.87 -2.30 -30.92
N TYR A 221 -11.11 -2.51 -30.41
CA TYR A 221 -12.12 -3.28 -31.14
C TYR A 221 -12.49 -2.66 -32.47
N LEU A 222 -12.61 -1.35 -32.54
CA LEU A 222 -12.92 -0.62 -33.79
C LEU A 222 -11.81 -0.82 -34.84
N ILE A 223 -10.54 -0.80 -34.41
CA ILE A 223 -9.39 -1.08 -35.29
C ILE A 223 -9.46 -2.54 -35.79
N VAL A 224 -9.70 -3.51 -34.91
CA VAL A 224 -9.78 -4.94 -35.26
C VAL A 224 -10.92 -5.18 -36.27
N VAL A 225 -12.12 -4.65 -35.99
CA VAL A 225 -13.26 -4.78 -36.89
C VAL A 225 -12.98 -4.14 -38.28
N SER A 226 -12.33 -2.97 -38.27
CA SER A 226 -11.93 -2.29 -39.52
C SER A 226 -10.95 -3.14 -40.35
N LEU A 227 -9.95 -3.74 -39.69
CA LEU A 227 -8.99 -4.64 -40.35
C LEU A 227 -9.68 -5.89 -40.93
N LEU A 228 -10.60 -6.49 -40.18
CA LEU A 228 -11.36 -7.66 -40.64
C LEU A 228 -12.24 -7.33 -41.84
N LEU A 229 -12.89 -6.16 -41.83
CA LEU A 229 -13.65 -5.67 -42.97
C LEU A 229 -12.78 -5.46 -44.21
N PHE A 230 -11.64 -4.78 -44.05
CA PHE A 230 -10.69 -4.56 -45.14
C PHE A 230 -10.22 -5.89 -45.73
N LEU A 231 -9.90 -6.86 -44.92
CA LEU A 231 -9.46 -8.20 -45.33
C LEU A 231 -10.58 -8.95 -46.06
N SER A 232 -11.81 -8.90 -45.52
CA SER A 232 -13.00 -9.49 -46.15
C SER A 232 -13.29 -8.91 -47.55
N VAL A 233 -13.25 -7.57 -47.68
CA VAL A 233 -13.44 -6.92 -48.96
C VAL A 233 -12.34 -7.28 -49.96
N THR A 234 -11.08 -7.32 -49.50
CA THR A 234 -9.93 -7.67 -50.35
C THR A 234 -10.06 -9.11 -50.89
N ILE A 235 -10.46 -10.04 -50.00
CA ILE A 235 -10.70 -11.44 -50.38
C ILE A 235 -11.87 -11.52 -51.38
N ALA A 236 -12.99 -10.86 -51.09
CA ALA A 236 -14.15 -10.85 -51.97
C ALA A 236 -13.82 -10.34 -53.38
N ILE A 237 -13.02 -9.27 -53.49
CA ILE A 237 -12.57 -8.74 -54.77
C ILE A 237 -11.66 -9.70 -55.52
N ARG A 238 -10.80 -10.45 -54.80
CA ARG A 238 -9.85 -11.39 -55.42
C ARG A 238 -10.51 -12.67 -55.94
N PHE A 239 -11.59 -13.08 -55.32
CA PHE A 239 -12.33 -14.31 -55.71
C PHE A 239 -13.57 -14.04 -56.60
N SER A 240 -13.88 -12.80 -56.85
CA SER A 240 -14.91 -12.37 -57.78
C SER A 240 -14.36 -12.13 -59.17
#